data_68773250733d73a22a58c581653b7395
#
_entry.id   68773250733d73a22a58c581653b7395
#
_cell.length_a   1.000
_cell.length_b   1.000
_cell.length_c   1.000
_cell.angle_alpha   90.00
_cell.angle_beta   90.00
_cell.angle_gamma   90.00
#
_symmetry.space_group_name_H-M   'P 1'
#
loop_
_entity.id
_entity.type
_entity.pdbx_description
1 polymer ?
#
loop_
_entity_poly.entity_id
_entity_poly.type
_entity_poly.pdbx_seq_one_letter_code
_entity_poly.pdbx_strand_id
1 'polypeptide(L)'
;MKVLLLCYRGSPFCGGLGIYLYYLSRELARLGVEVDVLVGPPYPDPLDEWATVHMVENLNIWMVNTRKFGYARLVRVFSFWNFVDYILTRFHIFSEMETFSMRSFFIIKKLLKKKKYDIIHDVNSLGWGLLFIKGFGIPVISTIHHPLTRDRNADLTMDKSFWEIVTTILFYPLNMQRFVINRLDRIITSSREGINELNRAFNLRKEKINAVYNGMDVESFRNTGETRDDRSILFVGNTEDHKKGIFFLLEALAGLPEDIHLTIVDEGPPMKKNASLLVKKFGVEKKVSFTGKVDQKTLASLYSRAAILVMSSLYEGFGLPAAEAMACETPVIVTSAGALPEVVDSSCGILVEPGNSRELRDSIISLLKNDAARARMGHCGRKKAVENFSWPVAAKNTLAVYQDVIRRHRRSK
;
A
#
# COMPACT_ATOMS: atom_id res chain seq x y z
N MET A 1 -19.81 15.82 10.99
CA MET A 1 -18.48 15.48 11.53
C MET A 1 -17.43 16.06 10.62
N LYS A 2 -16.39 16.65 11.20
CA LYS A 2 -15.27 17.27 10.45
C LYS A 2 -13.98 16.56 10.74
N VAL A 3 -13.31 16.09 9.69
CA VAL A 3 -12.07 15.29 9.76
C VAL A 3 -10.93 16.05 9.10
N LEU A 4 -9.74 16.00 9.71
CA LEU A 4 -8.49 16.45 9.07
C LEU A 4 -7.63 15.23 8.77
N LEU A 5 -7.38 14.95 7.50
CA LEU A 5 -6.47 13.90 7.05
C LEU A 5 -5.06 14.48 6.83
N LEU A 6 -4.04 13.80 7.33
CA LEU A 6 -2.63 14.17 7.15
C LEU A 6 -1.95 13.15 6.26
N CYS A 7 -1.26 13.57 5.20
CA CYS A 7 -0.49 12.67 4.35
C CYS A 7 0.78 13.36 3.84
N TYR A 8 1.95 12.80 4.16
CA TYR A 8 3.22 13.43 3.79
C TYR A 8 3.54 13.34 2.29
N ARG A 9 2.84 12.49 1.53
CA ARG A 9 2.87 12.38 0.06
C ARG A 9 1.45 12.30 -0.48
N GLY A 10 0.97 13.40 -1.05
CA GLY A 10 -0.44 13.54 -1.40
C GLY A 10 -0.84 13.01 -2.79
N SER A 11 0.10 12.91 -3.75
CA SER A 11 -0.23 12.55 -5.12
C SER A 11 -0.60 11.08 -5.29
N PRO A 12 -1.75 10.76 -5.90
CA PRO A 12 -2.15 9.39 -6.21
C PRO A 12 -1.26 8.70 -7.25
N PHE A 13 -0.41 9.47 -7.96
CA PHE A 13 0.53 8.92 -8.94
C PHE A 13 1.89 8.55 -8.33
N CYS A 14 2.12 8.81 -7.04
CA CYS A 14 3.39 8.61 -6.35
C CYS A 14 3.34 7.53 -5.27
N GLY A 15 2.47 6.54 -5.42
CA GLY A 15 2.41 5.37 -4.53
C GLY A 15 1.11 5.24 -3.73
N GLY A 16 1.00 4.17 -2.97
CA GLY A 16 -0.23 3.75 -2.29
C GLY A 16 -0.82 4.76 -1.30
N LEU A 17 0.01 5.61 -0.67
CA LEU A 17 -0.47 6.59 0.30
C LEU A 17 -1.35 7.67 -0.32
N GLY A 18 -0.94 8.19 -1.47
CA GLY A 18 -1.73 9.18 -2.21
C GLY A 18 -3.03 8.60 -2.77
N ILE A 19 -2.98 7.36 -3.27
CA ILE A 19 -4.18 6.61 -3.70
C ILE A 19 -5.14 6.43 -2.52
N TYR A 20 -4.63 6.01 -1.37
CA TYR A 20 -5.44 5.85 -0.15
C TYR A 20 -6.08 7.17 0.28
N LEU A 21 -5.31 8.26 0.31
CA LEU A 21 -5.83 9.59 0.66
C LEU A 21 -6.94 10.02 -0.30
N TYR A 22 -6.70 9.89 -1.61
CA TYR A 22 -7.64 10.31 -2.66
C TYR A 22 -9.00 9.62 -2.50
N TYR A 23 -9.01 8.30 -2.51
CA TYR A 23 -10.26 7.55 -2.44
C TYR A 23 -10.92 7.63 -1.07
N LEU A 24 -10.16 7.55 0.03
CA LEU A 24 -10.74 7.66 1.36
C LEU A 24 -11.40 9.03 1.58
N SER A 25 -10.74 10.13 1.19
CA SER A 25 -11.30 11.48 1.33
C SER A 25 -12.59 11.64 0.54
N ARG A 26 -12.62 11.13 -0.70
CA ARG A 26 -13.79 11.16 -1.59
C ARG A 26 -14.98 10.39 -0.99
N GLU A 27 -14.74 9.16 -0.54
CA GLU A 27 -15.82 8.33 -0.01
C GLU A 27 -16.29 8.81 1.36
N LEU A 28 -15.43 9.37 2.20
CA LEU A 28 -15.85 10.02 3.45
C LEU A 28 -16.75 11.23 3.18
N ALA A 29 -16.40 12.05 2.18
CA ALA A 29 -17.26 13.18 1.77
C ALA A 29 -18.63 12.71 1.25
N ARG A 30 -18.67 11.62 0.46
CA ARG A 30 -19.93 10.99 0.02
C ARG A 30 -20.80 10.49 1.18
N LEU A 31 -20.18 10.11 2.30
CA LEU A 31 -20.86 9.73 3.54
C LEU A 31 -21.27 10.95 4.39
N GLY A 32 -21.15 12.18 3.87
CA GLY A 32 -21.54 13.41 4.57
C GLY A 32 -20.53 13.90 5.61
N VAL A 33 -19.27 13.46 5.54
CA VAL A 33 -18.19 13.95 6.38
C VAL A 33 -17.57 15.17 5.71
N GLU A 34 -17.38 16.26 6.46
CA GLU A 34 -16.59 17.41 6.01
C GLU A 34 -15.10 17.06 6.13
N VAL A 35 -14.40 17.06 5.01
CA VAL A 35 -13.01 16.60 4.92
C VAL A 35 -12.08 17.77 4.58
N ASP A 36 -11.12 18.04 5.44
CA ASP A 36 -9.93 18.82 5.12
C ASP A 36 -8.74 17.85 4.96
N VAL A 37 -7.84 18.12 4.03
CA VAL A 37 -6.60 17.36 3.87
C VAL A 37 -5.39 18.26 4.00
N LEU A 38 -4.37 17.81 4.73
CA LEU A 38 -3.07 18.48 4.88
C LEU A 38 -2.00 17.58 4.25
N VAL A 39 -1.41 18.03 3.15
CA VAL A 39 -0.58 17.19 2.28
C VAL A 39 0.80 17.75 2.02
N GLY A 40 1.79 16.85 2.02
CA GLY A 40 3.14 17.13 1.51
C GLY A 40 3.26 16.80 0.02
N PRO A 41 4.33 17.29 -0.63
CA PRO A 41 4.60 17.02 -2.04
C PRO A 41 5.04 15.56 -2.27
N PRO A 42 4.80 15.02 -3.49
CA PRO A 42 4.08 15.68 -4.57
C PRO A 42 2.61 15.83 -4.20
N TYR A 43 2.06 17.00 -4.57
CA TYR A 43 0.68 17.32 -4.21
C TYR A 43 -0.31 16.52 -5.06
N PRO A 44 -1.52 16.23 -4.55
CA PRO A 44 -2.56 15.61 -5.34
C PRO A 44 -3.03 16.58 -6.44
N ASP A 45 -3.56 16.03 -7.54
CA ASP A 45 -4.44 16.79 -8.41
C ASP A 45 -5.66 17.27 -7.59
N PRO A 46 -6.37 18.32 -8.05
CA PRO A 46 -7.36 18.97 -7.21
C PRO A 46 -8.35 17.97 -6.59
N LEU A 47 -8.35 17.92 -5.25
CA LEU A 47 -9.37 17.25 -4.45
C LEU A 47 -10.50 18.24 -4.11
N ASP A 48 -10.48 19.42 -4.73
CA ASP A 48 -11.27 20.60 -4.36
C ASP A 48 -12.79 20.39 -4.50
N GLU A 49 -13.20 19.37 -5.27
CA GLU A 49 -14.61 18.99 -5.40
C GLU A 49 -15.23 18.46 -4.11
N TRP A 50 -14.42 17.83 -3.23
CA TRP A 50 -14.93 17.17 -2.01
C TRP A 50 -14.11 17.43 -0.75
N ALA A 51 -12.94 17.99 -0.83
CA ALA A 51 -12.08 18.26 0.33
C ALA A 51 -11.37 19.61 0.23
N THR A 52 -11.20 20.29 1.37
CA THR A 52 -10.35 21.49 1.42
C THR A 52 -8.88 21.07 1.54
N VAL A 53 -8.05 21.45 0.56
CA VAL A 53 -6.62 21.09 0.53
C VAL A 53 -5.77 22.15 1.19
N HIS A 54 -4.92 21.73 2.14
CA HIS A 54 -3.88 22.53 2.76
C HIS A 54 -2.51 21.95 2.40
N MET A 55 -1.62 22.75 1.82
CA MET A 55 -0.30 22.29 1.38
C MET A 55 0.76 22.49 2.46
N VAL A 56 1.59 21.47 2.69
CA VAL A 56 2.79 21.53 3.52
C VAL A 56 4.00 21.60 2.60
N GLU A 57 4.58 22.80 2.47
CA GLU A 57 5.76 22.98 1.62
C GLU A 57 6.98 22.30 2.23
N ASN A 58 7.73 21.55 1.41
CA ASN A 58 9.05 21.01 1.72
C ASN A 58 9.94 20.97 0.46
N LEU A 59 11.18 20.53 0.59
CA LEU A 59 12.12 20.48 -0.53
C LEU A 59 11.88 19.31 -1.48
N ASN A 60 11.00 18.36 -1.13
CA ASN A 60 10.75 17.14 -1.88
C ASN A 60 12.06 16.40 -2.27
N ILE A 61 12.96 16.25 -1.31
CA ILE A 61 14.34 15.80 -1.53
C ILE A 61 14.39 14.40 -2.14
N TRP A 62 13.42 13.54 -1.82
CA TRP A 62 13.35 12.17 -2.29
C TRP A 62 12.97 12.00 -3.76
N MET A 63 12.22 12.95 -4.31
CA MET A 63 11.84 12.96 -5.73
C MET A 63 12.86 13.71 -6.60
N VAL A 64 13.71 14.49 -5.98
CA VAL A 64 14.69 15.32 -6.68
C VAL A 64 16.07 14.72 -6.49
N ASN A 65 16.70 14.34 -7.60
CA ASN A 65 18.09 13.91 -7.59
C ASN A 65 18.98 15.01 -6.96
N THR A 66 19.43 14.77 -5.72
CA THR A 66 20.19 15.74 -4.91
C THR A 66 21.49 16.23 -5.55
N ARG A 67 21.99 15.53 -6.57
CA ARG A 67 23.18 15.93 -7.35
C ARG A 67 22.93 17.11 -8.32
N LYS A 68 21.66 17.48 -8.53
CA LYS A 68 21.26 18.61 -9.43
C LYS A 68 20.54 19.73 -8.67
N PHE A 69 20.99 20.08 -7.47
CA PHE A 69 20.45 21.24 -6.73
C PHE A 69 20.91 22.54 -7.43
N GLY A 70 20.04 23.13 -8.24
CA GLY A 70 20.27 24.46 -8.82
C GLY A 70 20.18 25.58 -7.76
N TYR A 71 20.84 26.71 -8.01
CA TYR A 71 20.96 27.86 -7.11
C TYR A 71 19.63 28.37 -6.54
N ALA A 72 18.55 28.34 -7.32
CA ALA A 72 17.21 28.75 -6.89
C ALA A 72 16.60 27.84 -5.78
N ARG A 73 17.08 26.61 -5.63
CA ARG A 73 16.67 25.69 -4.56
C ARG A 73 17.50 25.85 -3.30
N LEU A 74 18.75 26.27 -3.41
CA LEU A 74 19.59 26.61 -2.24
C LEU A 74 18.95 27.72 -1.39
N VAL A 75 18.31 28.71 -2.03
CA VAL A 75 17.59 29.79 -1.31
C VAL A 75 16.40 29.24 -0.49
N ARG A 76 15.74 28.17 -0.95
CA ARG A 76 14.66 27.52 -0.21
C ARG A 76 15.14 26.70 1.00
N VAL A 77 16.43 26.33 1.06
CA VAL A 77 17.03 25.63 2.22
C VAL A 77 17.05 26.52 3.47
N PHE A 78 17.00 27.85 3.34
CA PHE A 78 17.07 28.79 4.47
C PHE A 78 15.82 28.81 5.37
N SER A 79 14.75 28.06 5.04
CA SER A 79 13.70 27.81 6.04
C SER A 79 14.19 26.78 7.06
N PHE A 80 13.93 27.00 8.37
CA PHE A 80 14.40 26.11 9.44
C PHE A 80 14.15 24.62 9.16
N TRP A 81 12.91 24.27 8.81
CA TRP A 81 12.56 22.86 8.55
C TRP A 81 13.18 22.31 7.26
N ASN A 82 13.40 23.14 6.24
CA ASN A 82 14.10 22.73 5.03
C ASN A 82 15.58 22.49 5.30
N PHE A 83 16.18 23.29 6.17
CA PHE A 83 17.55 23.08 6.62
C PHE A 83 17.68 21.78 7.43
N VAL A 84 16.73 21.50 8.33
CA VAL A 84 16.66 20.23 9.09
C VAL A 84 16.54 19.05 8.12
N ASP A 85 15.63 19.09 7.12
CA ASP A 85 15.49 18.05 6.09
C ASP A 85 16.82 17.83 5.36
N TYR A 86 17.46 18.90 4.94
CA TYR A 86 18.72 18.84 4.21
C TYR A 86 19.83 18.17 5.03
N ILE A 87 19.99 18.57 6.29
CA ILE A 87 21.00 18.01 7.21
C ILE A 87 20.73 16.53 7.48
N LEU A 88 19.51 16.17 7.88
CA LEU A 88 19.16 14.78 8.21
C LEU A 88 19.34 13.86 7.00
N THR A 89 18.99 14.31 5.79
CA THR A 89 19.21 13.54 4.56
C THR A 89 20.70 13.30 4.27
N ARG A 90 21.59 14.24 4.67
CA ARG A 90 23.05 14.05 4.54
C ARG A 90 23.58 12.94 5.46
N PHE A 91 22.90 12.69 6.57
CA PHE A 91 23.19 11.58 7.48
C PHE A 91 22.38 10.31 7.17
N HIS A 92 21.78 10.21 5.96
CA HIS A 92 20.95 9.07 5.55
C HIS A 92 19.74 8.80 6.48
N ILE A 93 19.23 9.83 7.17
CA ILE A 93 18.05 9.72 8.03
C ILE A 93 16.81 10.08 7.19
N PHE A 94 15.79 9.23 7.24
CA PHE A 94 14.51 9.48 6.55
C PHE A 94 13.69 10.53 7.33
N SER A 95 13.96 11.80 7.04
CA SER A 95 13.42 12.95 7.77
C SER A 95 12.01 13.37 7.36
N GLU A 96 11.55 12.93 6.17
CA GLU A 96 10.31 13.45 5.55
C GLU A 96 9.08 13.28 6.45
N MET A 97 8.94 12.12 7.11
CA MET A 97 7.82 11.85 8.01
C MET A 97 7.85 12.77 9.24
N GLU A 98 9.04 12.95 9.81
CA GLU A 98 9.22 13.76 11.03
C GLU A 98 8.94 15.22 10.75
N THR A 99 9.63 15.81 9.78
CA THR A 99 9.52 17.23 9.45
C THR A 99 8.14 17.59 8.91
N PHE A 100 7.48 16.69 8.16
CA PHE A 100 6.09 16.85 7.77
C PHE A 100 5.18 16.95 9.00
N SER A 101 5.32 16.06 9.98
CA SER A 101 4.49 16.06 11.18
C SER A 101 4.69 17.34 12.01
N MET A 102 5.92 17.83 12.10
CA MET A 102 6.25 19.08 12.82
C MET A 102 5.68 20.31 12.10
N ARG A 103 5.81 20.40 10.78
CA ARG A 103 5.19 21.47 9.96
C ARG A 103 3.68 21.45 10.10
N SER A 104 3.08 20.24 10.07
CA SER A 104 1.65 20.04 10.25
C SER A 104 1.15 20.59 11.58
N PHE A 105 1.89 20.42 12.67
CA PHE A 105 1.54 21.00 13.97
C PHE A 105 1.36 22.53 13.89
N PHE A 106 2.29 23.27 13.27
CA PHE A 106 2.18 24.71 13.16
C PHE A 106 1.03 25.17 12.27
N ILE A 107 0.77 24.43 11.19
CA ILE A 107 -0.35 24.73 10.27
C ILE A 107 -1.68 24.44 10.99
N ILE A 108 -1.82 23.30 11.65
CA ILE A 108 -3.02 22.92 12.41
C ILE A 108 -3.30 23.93 13.51
N LYS A 109 -2.27 24.40 14.24
CA LYS A 109 -2.43 25.46 15.25
C LYS A 109 -3.06 26.74 14.68
N LYS A 110 -2.73 27.09 13.43
CA LYS A 110 -3.34 28.22 12.72
C LYS A 110 -4.77 27.91 12.29
N LEU A 111 -5.02 26.70 11.76
CA LEU A 111 -6.35 26.27 11.31
C LEU A 111 -7.35 26.22 12.46
N LEU A 112 -6.95 25.75 13.63
CA LEU A 112 -7.79 25.65 14.82
C LEU A 112 -8.29 27.01 15.38
N LYS A 113 -7.68 28.13 14.96
CA LYS A 113 -8.23 29.46 15.23
C LYS A 113 -9.49 29.77 14.42
N LYS A 114 -9.70 29.08 13.30
CA LYS A 114 -10.80 29.36 12.36
C LYS A 114 -11.77 28.19 12.23
N LYS A 115 -11.32 26.96 12.48
CA LYS A 115 -12.06 25.71 12.25
C LYS A 115 -11.95 24.80 13.46
N LYS A 116 -12.95 23.95 13.70
CA LYS A 116 -12.92 22.88 14.71
C LYS A 116 -12.92 21.53 13.97
N TYR A 117 -12.10 20.60 14.40
CA TYR A 117 -12.09 19.24 13.91
C TYR A 117 -12.53 18.28 15.00
N ASP A 118 -13.30 17.25 14.63
CA ASP A 118 -13.73 16.20 15.54
C ASP A 118 -12.65 15.12 15.72
N ILE A 119 -11.83 14.91 14.70
CA ILE A 119 -10.74 13.91 14.69
C ILE A 119 -9.65 14.31 13.69
N ILE A 120 -8.43 13.93 13.97
CA ILE A 120 -7.27 14.05 13.08
C ILE A 120 -6.79 12.63 12.74
N HIS A 121 -6.67 12.34 11.45
CA HIS A 121 -6.23 11.03 10.95
C HIS A 121 -4.94 11.18 10.16
N ASP A 122 -3.86 10.64 10.69
CA ASP A 122 -2.55 10.58 10.05
C ASP A 122 -2.45 9.36 9.13
N VAL A 123 -2.01 9.57 7.90
CA VAL A 123 -1.72 8.49 6.94
C VAL A 123 -0.23 8.21 6.96
N ASN A 124 0.18 7.37 7.92
CA ASN A 124 1.50 6.76 8.05
C ASN A 124 2.70 7.74 8.20
N SER A 125 2.51 8.98 8.68
CA SER A 125 3.66 9.87 8.91
C SER A 125 4.40 9.56 10.23
N LEU A 126 3.67 9.24 11.28
CA LEU A 126 4.15 8.73 12.58
C LEU A 126 5.29 9.55 13.24
N GLY A 127 5.41 10.83 12.89
CA GLY A 127 6.46 11.71 13.42
C GLY A 127 6.09 12.37 14.76
N TRP A 128 7.09 12.94 15.46
CA TRP A 128 6.93 13.59 16.76
C TRP A 128 5.86 14.68 16.80
N GLY A 129 5.63 15.38 15.68
CA GLY A 129 4.60 16.42 15.56
C GLY A 129 3.20 15.96 15.95
N LEU A 130 2.88 14.65 15.75
CA LEU A 130 1.58 14.10 16.13
C LEU A 130 1.32 14.17 17.63
N LEU A 131 2.36 14.07 18.47
CA LEU A 131 2.22 14.19 19.92
C LEU A 131 1.87 15.63 20.33
N PHE A 132 2.46 16.63 19.66
CA PHE A 132 2.10 18.03 19.88
C PHE A 132 0.69 18.35 19.37
N ILE A 133 0.30 17.76 18.22
CA ILE A 133 -1.05 17.87 17.67
C ILE A 133 -2.09 17.28 18.64
N LYS A 134 -1.79 16.15 19.27
CA LYS A 134 -2.65 15.55 20.29
C LYS A 134 -2.86 16.49 21.50
N GLY A 135 -1.89 17.34 21.80
CA GLY A 135 -1.99 18.37 22.85
C GLY A 135 -3.10 19.41 22.63
N PHE A 136 -3.67 19.50 21.42
CA PHE A 136 -4.84 20.34 21.15
C PHE A 136 -6.16 19.76 21.69
N GLY A 137 -6.15 18.58 22.31
CA GLY A 137 -7.33 17.94 22.87
C GLY A 137 -8.31 17.37 21.83
N ILE A 138 -7.81 17.12 20.61
CA ILE A 138 -8.53 16.46 19.52
C ILE A 138 -7.97 15.02 19.42
N PRO A 139 -8.82 13.99 19.27
CA PRO A 139 -8.32 12.63 19.11
C PRO A 139 -7.51 12.49 17.81
N VAL A 140 -6.36 11.81 17.92
CA VAL A 140 -5.43 11.57 16.81
C VAL A 140 -5.28 10.08 16.60
N ILE A 141 -5.58 9.63 15.38
CA ILE A 141 -5.39 8.25 14.94
C ILE A 141 -4.40 8.18 13.78
N SER A 142 -3.89 6.99 13.47
CA SER A 142 -3.06 6.79 12.29
C SER A 142 -3.42 5.49 11.57
N THR A 143 -3.37 5.49 10.23
CA THR A 143 -3.36 4.27 9.42
C THR A 143 -1.93 3.86 9.15
N ILE A 144 -1.63 2.58 9.40
CA ILE A 144 -0.32 1.96 9.15
C ILE A 144 -0.55 0.75 8.26
N HIS A 145 -0.15 0.85 7.00
CA HIS A 145 -0.33 -0.24 6.03
C HIS A 145 0.60 -1.41 6.29
N HIS A 146 1.85 -1.13 6.68
CA HIS A 146 2.84 -2.12 7.14
C HIS A 146 3.87 -1.44 8.07
N PRO A 147 4.45 -2.17 9.02
CA PRO A 147 5.48 -1.62 9.88
C PRO A 147 6.83 -1.53 9.14
N LEU A 148 7.51 -0.38 9.22
CA LEU A 148 8.84 -0.18 8.62
C LEU A 148 9.93 -1.12 9.16
N THR A 149 9.66 -1.85 10.25
CA THR A 149 10.55 -2.92 10.75
C THR A 149 10.81 -3.99 9.71
N ARG A 150 9.83 -4.28 8.84
CA ARG A 150 9.99 -5.27 7.78
C ARG A 150 10.91 -4.78 6.67
N ASP A 151 10.74 -3.53 6.25
CA ASP A 151 11.58 -2.94 5.21
C ASP A 151 13.02 -2.86 5.71
N ARG A 152 13.23 -2.37 6.95
CA ARG A 152 14.55 -2.36 7.57
C ARG A 152 15.18 -3.76 7.64
N ASN A 153 14.41 -4.77 8.07
CA ASN A 153 14.97 -6.12 8.17
C ASN A 153 15.31 -6.71 6.81
N ALA A 154 14.51 -6.41 5.76
CA ALA A 154 14.84 -6.82 4.39
C ALA A 154 16.13 -6.15 3.91
N ASP A 155 16.29 -4.83 4.13
CA ASP A 155 17.52 -4.11 3.74
C ASP A 155 18.73 -4.64 4.50
N LEU A 156 18.61 -4.88 5.82
CA LEU A 156 19.69 -5.45 6.64
C LEU A 156 20.16 -6.83 6.15
N THR A 157 19.29 -7.64 5.53
CA THR A 157 19.70 -8.93 4.95
C THR A 157 20.49 -8.76 3.65
N MET A 158 20.37 -7.60 3.00
CA MET A 158 21.07 -7.27 1.75
C MET A 158 22.40 -6.54 2.00
N ASP A 159 22.57 -5.92 3.18
CA ASP A 159 23.74 -5.14 3.55
C ASP A 159 24.98 -6.06 3.70
N LYS A 160 26.07 -5.67 3.05
CA LYS A 160 27.31 -6.44 3.03
C LYS A 160 28.43 -5.83 3.88
N SER A 161 28.28 -4.56 4.27
CA SER A 161 29.28 -3.84 5.04
C SER A 161 28.73 -3.28 6.35
N PHE A 162 29.63 -3.07 7.34
CA PHE A 162 29.28 -2.46 8.61
C PHE A 162 28.64 -1.06 8.43
N TRP A 163 29.16 -0.26 7.49
CA TRP A 163 28.62 1.07 7.23
C TRP A 163 27.23 1.06 6.57
N GLU A 164 26.95 0.09 5.69
CA GLU A 164 25.62 -0.13 5.14
C GLU A 164 24.63 -0.47 6.25
N ILE A 165 24.98 -1.38 7.15
CA ILE A 165 24.15 -1.73 8.32
C ILE A 165 23.85 -0.50 9.17
N VAL A 166 24.86 0.32 9.50
CA VAL A 166 24.70 1.54 10.30
C VAL A 166 23.75 2.53 9.58
N THR A 167 23.96 2.76 8.28
CA THR A 167 23.11 3.66 7.49
C THR A 167 21.67 3.17 7.41
N THR A 168 21.45 1.86 7.22
CA THR A 168 20.11 1.25 7.24
C THR A 168 19.43 1.42 8.59
N ILE A 169 20.13 1.22 9.70
CA ILE A 169 19.57 1.43 11.05
C ILE A 169 19.17 2.89 11.26
N LEU A 170 20.01 3.85 10.84
CA LEU A 170 19.73 5.27 10.97
C LEU A 170 18.60 5.75 10.05
N PHE A 171 18.49 5.13 8.86
CA PHE A 171 17.46 5.46 7.89
C PHE A 171 16.03 5.26 8.43
N TYR A 172 15.79 4.18 9.18
CA TYR A 172 14.47 3.82 9.68
C TYR A 172 14.23 4.34 11.10
N PRO A 173 13.35 5.36 11.34
CA PRO A 173 13.12 5.96 12.65
C PRO A 173 12.18 5.13 13.54
N LEU A 174 12.46 3.84 13.73
CA LEU A 174 11.54 2.90 14.40
C LEU A 174 11.27 3.24 15.87
N ASN A 175 12.28 3.75 16.60
CA ASN A 175 12.09 4.16 17.99
C ASN A 175 11.11 5.32 18.11
N MET A 176 11.22 6.31 17.22
CA MET A 176 10.27 7.40 17.12
C MET A 176 8.86 6.88 16.85
N GLN A 177 8.71 6.05 15.81
CA GLN A 177 7.42 5.48 15.46
C GLN A 177 6.81 4.69 16.62
N ARG A 178 7.58 3.80 17.25
CA ARG A 178 7.13 3.04 18.42
C ARG A 178 6.64 3.94 19.53
N PHE A 179 7.36 5.01 19.83
CA PHE A 179 6.99 5.95 20.89
C PHE A 179 5.71 6.72 20.56
N VAL A 180 5.60 7.23 19.34
CA VAL A 180 4.45 7.98 18.85
C VAL A 180 3.20 7.12 18.80
N ILE A 181 3.26 5.95 18.14
CA ILE A 181 2.13 5.03 17.96
C ILE A 181 1.52 4.62 19.29
N ASN A 182 2.35 4.35 20.30
CA ASN A 182 1.88 3.95 21.62
C ASN A 182 1.05 5.05 22.32
N ARG A 183 1.15 6.32 21.86
CA ARG A 183 0.46 7.47 22.46
C ARG A 183 -0.73 7.97 21.65
N LEU A 184 -0.91 7.52 20.41
CA LEU A 184 -2.09 7.85 19.61
C LEU A 184 -3.35 7.18 20.19
N ASP A 185 -4.53 7.70 19.83
CA ASP A 185 -5.79 7.23 20.40
C ASP A 185 -6.25 5.90 19.76
N ARG A 186 -5.96 5.70 18.47
CA ARG A 186 -6.27 4.47 17.76
C ARG A 186 -5.33 4.30 16.56
N ILE A 187 -5.13 3.05 16.16
CA ILE A 187 -4.40 2.68 14.95
C ILE A 187 -5.34 1.89 14.03
N ILE A 188 -5.26 2.17 12.74
CA ILE A 188 -5.90 1.39 11.68
C ILE A 188 -4.80 0.66 10.92
N THR A 189 -5.06 -0.59 10.53
CA THR A 189 -4.20 -1.36 9.63
C THR A 189 -5.04 -2.08 8.57
N SER A 190 -4.41 -2.47 7.46
CA SER A 190 -5.10 -2.98 6.27
C SER A 190 -5.55 -4.44 6.37
N SER A 191 -5.20 -5.16 7.44
CA SER A 191 -5.53 -6.59 7.61
C SER A 191 -5.55 -7.01 9.08
N ARG A 192 -6.14 -8.15 9.39
CA ARG A 192 -6.08 -8.76 10.74
C ARG A 192 -4.66 -9.23 11.07
N GLU A 193 -3.94 -9.78 10.07
CA GLU A 193 -2.52 -10.12 10.26
C GLU A 193 -1.69 -8.86 10.55
N GLY A 194 -2.02 -7.71 9.95
CA GLY A 194 -1.43 -6.42 10.29
C GLY A 194 -1.56 -6.06 11.78
N ILE A 195 -2.63 -6.48 12.48
CA ILE A 195 -2.76 -6.31 13.92
C ILE A 195 -1.65 -7.10 14.65
N ASN A 196 -1.43 -8.36 14.27
CA ASN A 196 -0.40 -9.20 14.85
C ASN A 196 1.00 -8.64 14.59
N GLU A 197 1.22 -8.14 13.38
CA GLU A 197 2.50 -7.53 12.97
C GLU A 197 2.82 -6.27 13.76
N LEU A 198 1.87 -5.35 13.88
CA LEU A 198 2.03 -4.13 14.67
C LEU A 198 2.22 -4.43 16.16
N ASN A 199 1.54 -5.46 16.67
CA ASN A 199 1.77 -5.93 18.04
C ASN A 199 3.21 -6.44 18.21
N ARG A 200 3.70 -7.30 17.30
CA ARG A 200 5.08 -7.83 17.35
C ARG A 200 6.14 -6.72 17.18
N ALA A 201 5.92 -5.79 16.21
CA ALA A 201 6.89 -4.76 15.88
C ALA A 201 7.01 -3.66 16.96
N PHE A 202 5.88 -3.23 17.51
CA PHE A 202 5.80 -2.04 18.36
C PHE A 202 5.30 -2.31 19.79
N ASN A 203 5.00 -3.56 20.13
CA ASN A 203 4.39 -3.96 21.40
C ASN A 203 3.09 -3.19 21.70
N LEU A 204 2.25 -3.03 20.67
CA LEU A 204 0.95 -2.37 20.77
C LEU A 204 -0.10 -3.35 21.28
N ARG A 205 -0.95 -2.89 22.20
CA ARG A 205 -2.13 -3.67 22.61
C ARG A 205 -3.08 -3.84 21.43
N LYS A 206 -3.54 -5.07 21.16
CA LYS A 206 -4.41 -5.41 20.03
C LYS A 206 -5.72 -4.60 20.05
N GLU A 207 -6.25 -4.31 21.24
CA GLU A 207 -7.48 -3.53 21.42
C GLU A 207 -7.35 -2.08 20.94
N LYS A 208 -6.11 -1.61 20.76
CA LYS A 208 -5.80 -0.29 20.22
C LYS A 208 -5.76 -0.25 18.69
N ILE A 209 -5.82 -1.41 18.04
CA ILE A 209 -5.65 -1.54 16.60
C ILE A 209 -6.97 -2.05 15.99
N ASN A 210 -7.42 -1.43 14.91
CA ASN A 210 -8.55 -1.88 14.10
C ASN A 210 -8.06 -2.32 12.72
N ALA A 211 -8.49 -3.48 12.25
CA ALA A 211 -8.33 -3.85 10.85
C ALA A 211 -9.44 -3.20 10.03
N VAL A 212 -9.06 -2.43 9.03
CA VAL A 212 -9.93 -1.91 7.98
C VAL A 212 -9.25 -2.25 6.66
N TYR A 213 -9.83 -3.16 5.90
CA TYR A 213 -9.27 -3.58 4.62
C TYR A 213 -9.11 -2.40 3.66
N ASN A 214 -8.05 -2.43 2.87
CA ASN A 214 -7.84 -1.42 1.83
C ASN A 214 -8.99 -1.46 0.82
N GLY A 215 -9.42 -0.28 0.39
CA GLY A 215 -10.33 -0.15 -0.73
C GLY A 215 -9.62 -0.33 -2.07
N MET A 216 -10.39 -0.76 -3.06
CA MET A 216 -10.02 -0.72 -4.47
C MET A 216 -11.17 -0.12 -5.30
N ASP A 217 -10.86 0.36 -6.48
CA ASP A 217 -11.84 0.96 -7.39
C ASP A 217 -12.55 -0.15 -8.17
N VAL A 218 -13.68 -0.61 -7.65
CA VAL A 218 -14.49 -1.69 -8.25
C VAL A 218 -15.19 -1.29 -9.55
N GLU A 219 -15.24 0.00 -9.89
CA GLU A 219 -15.78 0.49 -11.15
C GLU A 219 -14.72 0.42 -12.26
N SER A 220 -13.48 0.78 -11.93
CA SER A 220 -12.36 0.67 -12.86
C SER A 220 -11.91 -0.79 -13.03
N PHE A 221 -11.88 -1.56 -11.94
CA PHE A 221 -11.59 -2.99 -11.97
C PHE A 221 -12.90 -3.78 -12.03
N ARG A 222 -13.31 -4.10 -13.25
CA ARG A 222 -14.45 -4.95 -13.56
C ARG A 222 -14.17 -5.79 -14.80
N ASN A 223 -14.92 -6.85 -14.97
CA ASN A 223 -14.84 -7.64 -16.19
C ASN A 223 -15.14 -6.75 -17.41
N THR A 224 -14.20 -6.65 -18.33
CA THR A 224 -14.30 -5.80 -19.53
C THR A 224 -15.11 -6.45 -20.65
N GLY A 225 -15.52 -7.71 -20.50
CA GLY A 225 -16.24 -8.48 -21.53
C GLY A 225 -15.35 -8.99 -22.66
N GLU A 226 -14.03 -8.83 -22.52
CA GLU A 226 -13.07 -9.37 -23.50
C GLU A 226 -12.97 -10.90 -23.38
N THR A 227 -12.67 -11.57 -24.50
CA THR A 227 -12.47 -13.03 -24.52
C THR A 227 -11.30 -13.41 -23.62
N ARG A 228 -11.56 -14.31 -22.69
CA ARG A 228 -10.54 -14.87 -21.80
C ARG A 228 -9.66 -15.85 -22.57
N ASP A 229 -8.36 -15.75 -22.34
CA ASP A 229 -7.38 -16.69 -22.88
C ASP A 229 -7.12 -17.79 -21.85
N ASP A 230 -7.66 -18.97 -22.09
CA ASP A 230 -7.61 -20.12 -21.19
C ASP A 230 -6.21 -20.68 -20.91
N ARG A 231 -5.20 -20.19 -21.63
CA ARG A 231 -3.79 -20.58 -21.51
C ARG A 231 -2.93 -19.51 -20.83
N SER A 232 -3.53 -18.40 -20.44
CA SER A 232 -2.80 -17.25 -19.90
C SER A 232 -2.77 -17.23 -18.38
N ILE A 233 -1.58 -16.97 -17.85
CA ILE A 233 -1.33 -16.67 -16.45
C ILE A 233 -0.91 -15.20 -16.36
N LEU A 234 -1.42 -14.48 -15.37
CA LEU A 234 -1.01 -13.10 -15.09
C LEU A 234 -0.27 -13.04 -13.75
N PHE A 235 0.81 -12.28 -13.72
CA PHE A 235 1.49 -11.84 -12.51
C PHE A 235 1.58 -10.31 -12.50
N VAL A 236 1.25 -9.69 -11.37
CA VAL A 236 1.31 -8.23 -11.20
C VAL A 236 2.13 -7.91 -9.96
N GLY A 237 3.28 -7.25 -10.15
CA GLY A 237 4.14 -6.87 -9.04
C GLY A 237 5.58 -6.57 -9.43
N ASN A 238 6.32 -5.97 -8.51
CA ASN A 238 7.73 -5.67 -8.70
C ASN A 238 8.58 -6.95 -8.65
N THR A 239 9.16 -7.34 -9.78
CA THR A 239 9.98 -8.56 -9.90
C THR A 239 11.33 -8.48 -9.21
N GLU A 240 11.81 -7.28 -8.85
CA GLU A 240 13.02 -7.10 -8.04
C GLU A 240 12.77 -7.28 -6.54
N ASP A 241 11.51 -7.20 -6.10
CA ASP A 241 11.14 -7.47 -4.71
C ASP A 241 11.04 -8.98 -4.45
N HIS A 242 12.04 -9.54 -3.77
CA HIS A 242 12.07 -10.97 -3.41
C HIS A 242 10.81 -11.44 -2.68
N LYS A 243 10.13 -10.55 -1.95
CA LYS A 243 8.87 -10.86 -1.25
C LYS A 243 7.75 -11.26 -2.20
N LYS A 244 7.81 -10.84 -3.48
CA LYS A 244 6.82 -11.20 -4.50
C LYS A 244 6.98 -12.62 -5.06
N GLY A 245 8.09 -13.28 -4.75
CA GLY A 245 8.29 -14.69 -5.03
C GLY A 245 8.28 -15.10 -6.50
N ILE A 246 8.62 -14.18 -7.41
CA ILE A 246 8.65 -14.46 -8.87
C ILE A 246 9.50 -15.68 -9.21
N PHE A 247 10.54 -15.97 -8.42
CA PHE A 247 11.37 -17.17 -8.56
C PHE A 247 10.51 -18.45 -8.58
N PHE A 248 9.62 -18.61 -7.60
CA PHE A 248 8.78 -19.81 -7.46
C PHE A 248 7.75 -19.95 -8.57
N LEU A 249 7.25 -18.85 -9.09
CA LEU A 249 6.35 -18.87 -10.24
C LEU A 249 7.08 -19.28 -11.52
N LEU A 250 8.27 -18.76 -11.78
CA LEU A 250 9.04 -19.13 -12.97
C LEU A 250 9.53 -20.57 -12.90
N GLU A 251 9.89 -21.07 -11.72
CA GLU A 251 10.21 -22.48 -11.49
C GLU A 251 8.98 -23.39 -11.73
N ALA A 252 7.79 -22.98 -11.27
CA ALA A 252 6.55 -23.69 -11.55
C ALA A 252 6.22 -23.68 -13.06
N LEU A 253 6.40 -22.54 -13.74
CA LEU A 253 6.16 -22.36 -15.17
C LEU A 253 7.01 -23.29 -16.05
N ALA A 254 8.25 -23.57 -15.66
CA ALA A 254 9.14 -24.49 -16.37
C ALA A 254 8.55 -25.90 -16.46
N GLY A 255 7.74 -26.32 -15.50
CA GLY A 255 7.07 -27.63 -15.49
C GLY A 255 5.66 -27.63 -16.10
N LEU A 256 5.19 -26.52 -16.66
CA LEU A 256 3.88 -26.41 -17.32
C LEU A 256 3.98 -26.78 -18.84
N PRO A 257 2.87 -27.13 -19.48
CA PRO A 257 2.81 -27.32 -20.95
C PRO A 257 3.33 -26.11 -21.72
N GLU A 258 3.82 -26.32 -22.95
CA GLU A 258 4.45 -25.30 -23.79
C GLU A 258 3.48 -24.20 -24.25
N ASP A 259 2.19 -24.52 -24.33
CA ASP A 259 1.12 -23.62 -24.74
C ASP A 259 0.63 -22.69 -23.63
N ILE A 260 1.11 -22.86 -22.41
CA ILE A 260 0.82 -21.96 -21.29
C ILE A 260 1.82 -20.80 -21.29
N HIS A 261 1.29 -19.58 -21.19
CA HIS A 261 2.11 -18.38 -21.16
C HIS A 261 1.82 -17.49 -19.94
N LEU A 262 2.86 -16.80 -19.50
CA LEU A 262 2.84 -15.87 -18.37
C LEU A 262 3.02 -14.45 -18.87
N THR A 263 2.08 -13.57 -18.52
CA THR A 263 2.26 -12.12 -18.67
C THR A 263 2.66 -11.53 -17.33
N ILE A 264 3.77 -10.78 -17.30
CA ILE A 264 4.28 -10.09 -16.14
C ILE A 264 4.06 -8.58 -16.30
N VAL A 265 3.26 -8.00 -15.41
CA VAL A 265 3.10 -6.55 -15.27
C VAL A 265 3.98 -6.07 -14.12
N ASP A 266 4.96 -5.22 -14.43
CA ASP A 266 5.92 -4.69 -13.46
C ASP A 266 5.95 -3.16 -13.49
N GLU A 267 6.29 -2.52 -12.36
CA GLU A 267 6.35 -1.05 -12.23
C GLU A 267 7.53 -0.39 -12.97
N GLY A 268 8.42 -1.16 -13.55
CA GLY A 268 9.65 -0.66 -14.20
C GLY A 268 9.68 -0.87 -15.71
N PRO A 269 10.88 -0.75 -16.32
CA PRO A 269 11.10 -1.08 -17.71
C PRO A 269 10.65 -2.52 -18.00
N PRO A 270 10.28 -2.83 -19.26
CA PRO A 270 9.60 -4.08 -19.61
C PRO A 270 10.30 -5.35 -19.11
N MET A 271 11.57 -5.30 -18.85
CA MET A 271 12.31 -6.44 -18.32
C MET A 271 13.41 -5.97 -17.38
N LYS A 272 13.25 -6.21 -16.09
CA LYS A 272 14.27 -5.95 -15.09
C LYS A 272 15.34 -7.05 -15.08
N LYS A 273 16.52 -6.72 -14.58
CA LYS A 273 17.69 -7.62 -14.62
C LYS A 273 17.44 -8.96 -13.92
N ASN A 274 16.82 -8.95 -12.75
CA ASN A 274 16.56 -10.16 -11.96
C ASN A 274 15.56 -11.10 -12.69
N ALA A 275 14.43 -10.58 -13.13
CA ALA A 275 13.43 -11.37 -13.87
C ALA A 275 14.02 -11.97 -15.16
N SER A 276 14.82 -11.19 -15.91
CA SER A 276 15.49 -11.66 -17.12
C SER A 276 16.44 -12.82 -16.84
N LEU A 277 17.24 -12.74 -15.77
CA LEU A 277 18.14 -13.81 -15.37
C LEU A 277 17.39 -15.08 -14.96
N LEU A 278 16.29 -14.95 -14.24
CA LEU A 278 15.47 -16.08 -13.81
C LEU A 278 14.77 -16.75 -14.98
N VAL A 279 14.21 -15.98 -15.92
CA VAL A 279 13.59 -16.50 -17.15
C VAL A 279 14.57 -17.37 -17.94
N LYS A 280 15.80 -16.90 -18.12
CA LYS A 280 16.89 -17.67 -18.75
C LYS A 280 17.30 -18.91 -17.95
N LYS A 281 17.44 -18.74 -16.62
CA LYS A 281 17.80 -19.83 -15.71
C LYS A 281 16.83 -21.02 -15.82
N PHE A 282 15.55 -20.74 -15.95
CA PHE A 282 14.50 -21.77 -16.02
C PHE A 282 14.14 -22.18 -17.45
N GLY A 283 14.71 -21.56 -18.50
CA GLY A 283 14.49 -21.89 -19.90
C GLY A 283 13.04 -21.61 -20.37
N VAL A 284 12.41 -20.55 -19.83
CA VAL A 284 11.00 -20.22 -20.08
C VAL A 284 10.81 -18.96 -20.93
N GLU A 285 11.84 -18.54 -21.68
CA GLU A 285 11.84 -17.32 -22.49
C GLU A 285 10.67 -17.24 -23.46
N LYS A 286 10.27 -18.36 -24.04
CA LYS A 286 9.17 -18.44 -25.01
C LYS A 286 7.78 -18.35 -24.37
N LYS A 287 7.70 -18.59 -23.07
CA LYS A 287 6.46 -18.60 -22.28
C LYS A 287 6.18 -17.30 -21.56
N VAL A 288 7.12 -16.35 -21.50
CA VAL A 288 7.02 -15.15 -20.67
C VAL A 288 6.99 -13.89 -21.52
N SER A 289 6.03 -13.03 -21.26
CA SER A 289 5.95 -11.68 -21.81
C SER A 289 5.95 -10.63 -20.68
N PHE A 290 6.59 -9.47 -20.94
CA PHE A 290 6.67 -8.36 -20.03
C PHE A 290 5.96 -7.15 -20.64
N THR A 291 5.07 -6.51 -19.89
CA THR A 291 4.37 -5.30 -20.36
C THR A 291 5.04 -4.02 -19.87
N GLY A 292 5.83 -4.08 -18.79
CA GLY A 292 6.22 -2.89 -18.05
C GLY A 292 5.02 -2.28 -17.29
N LYS A 293 5.15 -1.01 -16.88
CA LYS A 293 4.07 -0.28 -16.22
C LYS A 293 2.95 0.02 -17.23
N VAL A 294 1.74 -0.34 -16.87
CA VAL A 294 0.53 -0.07 -17.65
C VAL A 294 -0.41 0.86 -16.89
N ASP A 295 -1.35 1.49 -17.60
CA ASP A 295 -2.41 2.25 -16.97
C ASP A 295 -3.51 1.33 -16.38
N GLN A 296 -4.38 1.92 -15.57
CA GLN A 296 -5.43 1.17 -14.85
C GLN A 296 -6.41 0.48 -15.79
N LYS A 297 -6.75 1.09 -16.94
CA LYS A 297 -7.65 0.51 -17.93
C LYS A 297 -7.03 -0.72 -18.60
N THR A 298 -5.78 -0.60 -19.01
CA THR A 298 -5.01 -1.72 -19.57
C THR A 298 -4.84 -2.85 -18.56
N LEU A 299 -4.58 -2.50 -17.28
CA LEU A 299 -4.47 -3.50 -16.21
C LEU A 299 -5.78 -4.26 -15.99
N ALA A 300 -6.94 -3.57 -16.00
CA ALA A 300 -8.26 -4.20 -15.89
C ALA A 300 -8.55 -5.15 -17.08
N SER A 301 -8.14 -4.76 -18.30
CA SER A 301 -8.21 -5.63 -19.49
C SER A 301 -7.33 -6.88 -19.32
N LEU A 302 -6.08 -6.73 -18.86
CA LEU A 302 -5.18 -7.85 -18.61
C LEU A 302 -5.74 -8.81 -17.56
N TYR A 303 -6.30 -8.30 -16.46
CA TYR A 303 -7.00 -9.15 -15.49
C TYR A 303 -8.16 -9.89 -16.15
N SER A 304 -9.04 -9.22 -16.87
CA SER A 304 -10.23 -9.81 -17.47
C SER A 304 -9.92 -10.91 -18.50
N ARG A 305 -8.81 -10.74 -19.25
CA ARG A 305 -8.37 -11.69 -20.27
C ARG A 305 -7.58 -12.86 -19.73
N ALA A 306 -6.99 -12.76 -18.56
CA ALA A 306 -6.22 -13.83 -17.95
C ALA A 306 -7.11 -14.99 -17.50
N ALA A 307 -6.69 -16.24 -17.75
CA ALA A 307 -7.34 -17.42 -17.19
C ALA A 307 -7.27 -17.41 -15.67
N ILE A 308 -6.11 -17.05 -15.13
CA ILE A 308 -5.82 -16.98 -13.70
C ILE A 308 -4.81 -15.86 -13.37
N LEU A 309 -4.97 -15.23 -12.21
CA LEU A 309 -3.87 -14.48 -11.61
C LEU A 309 -3.10 -15.37 -10.64
N VAL A 310 -1.78 -15.27 -10.64
CA VAL A 310 -0.91 -15.95 -9.67
C VAL A 310 -0.15 -14.93 -8.83
N MET A 311 -0.23 -15.06 -7.50
CA MET A 311 0.59 -14.32 -6.53
C MET A 311 1.41 -15.32 -5.72
N SER A 312 2.67 -15.51 -6.10
CA SER A 312 3.63 -16.41 -5.46
C SER A 312 4.34 -15.80 -4.25
N SER A 313 3.77 -14.77 -3.64
CA SER A 313 4.40 -13.93 -2.62
C SER A 313 4.84 -14.72 -1.38
N LEU A 314 6.01 -14.38 -0.85
CA LEU A 314 6.48 -14.85 0.46
C LEU A 314 5.93 -13.99 1.60
N TYR A 315 5.45 -12.80 1.26
CA TYR A 315 4.78 -11.89 2.18
C TYR A 315 3.90 -10.87 1.44
N GLU A 316 2.71 -10.64 1.98
CA GLU A 316 1.80 -9.57 1.54
C GLU A 316 1.10 -8.90 2.73
N GLY A 317 1.10 -7.56 2.71
CA GLY A 317 0.38 -6.77 3.72
C GLY A 317 -1.14 -6.75 3.52
N PHE A 318 -1.59 -6.90 2.26
CA PHE A 318 -3.00 -7.02 1.90
C PHE A 318 -3.20 -7.89 0.65
N GLY A 319 -2.61 -7.55 -0.49
CA GLY A 319 -2.78 -8.28 -1.74
C GLY A 319 -3.74 -7.59 -2.71
N LEU A 320 -3.53 -6.29 -2.95
CA LEU A 320 -4.36 -5.52 -3.91
C LEU A 320 -4.50 -6.21 -5.28
N PRO A 321 -3.43 -6.77 -5.91
CA PRO A 321 -3.59 -7.46 -7.19
C PRO A 321 -4.57 -8.63 -7.16
N ALA A 322 -4.65 -9.38 -6.03
CA ALA A 322 -5.64 -10.45 -5.90
C ALA A 322 -7.07 -9.89 -5.84
N ALA A 323 -7.28 -8.82 -5.05
CA ALA A 323 -8.58 -8.17 -4.96
C ALA A 323 -9.02 -7.57 -6.30
N GLU A 324 -8.09 -6.95 -7.04
CA GLU A 324 -8.33 -6.37 -8.38
C GLU A 324 -8.69 -7.44 -9.40
N ALA A 325 -7.96 -8.56 -9.44
CA ALA A 325 -8.26 -9.69 -10.31
C ALA A 325 -9.64 -10.30 -9.99
N MET A 326 -9.92 -10.52 -8.70
CA MET A 326 -11.23 -10.97 -8.24
C MET A 326 -12.35 -10.02 -8.69
N ALA A 327 -12.12 -8.72 -8.63
CA ALA A 327 -13.07 -7.72 -9.11
C ALA A 327 -13.29 -7.79 -10.64
N CYS A 328 -12.28 -8.22 -11.40
CA CYS A 328 -12.40 -8.49 -12.83
C CYS A 328 -12.92 -9.92 -13.13
N GLU A 329 -13.47 -10.62 -12.13
CA GLU A 329 -13.95 -12.02 -12.25
C GLU A 329 -12.85 -13.03 -12.63
N THR A 330 -11.60 -12.69 -12.36
CA THR A 330 -10.47 -13.58 -12.64
C THR A 330 -10.16 -14.39 -11.39
N PRO A 331 -10.21 -15.73 -11.47
CA PRO A 331 -9.85 -16.60 -10.36
C PRO A 331 -8.37 -16.43 -10.01
N VAL A 332 -8.04 -16.64 -8.75
CA VAL A 332 -6.69 -16.36 -8.24
C VAL A 332 -6.07 -17.59 -7.61
N ILE A 333 -4.78 -17.78 -7.80
CA ILE A 333 -3.94 -18.69 -7.01
C ILE A 333 -2.96 -17.84 -6.24
N VAL A 334 -3.01 -17.89 -4.92
CA VAL A 334 -2.17 -17.08 -4.04
C VAL A 334 -1.53 -17.95 -2.97
N THR A 335 -0.40 -17.51 -2.45
CA THR A 335 0.21 -18.18 -1.29
C THR A 335 -0.56 -17.84 0.00
N SER A 336 -0.40 -18.69 1.02
CA SER A 336 -0.94 -18.44 2.37
C SER A 336 -0.11 -17.40 3.17
N ALA A 337 0.60 -16.51 2.49
CA ALA A 337 1.51 -15.53 3.08
C ALA A 337 0.79 -14.26 3.55
N GLY A 338 1.09 -13.83 4.78
CA GLY A 338 0.60 -12.55 5.33
C GLY A 338 -0.92 -12.45 5.33
N ALA A 339 -1.47 -11.41 4.72
CA ALA A 339 -2.91 -11.15 4.68
C ALA A 339 -3.66 -11.85 3.52
N LEU A 340 -2.98 -12.58 2.64
CA LEU A 340 -3.63 -13.22 1.48
C LEU A 340 -4.77 -14.17 1.87
N PRO A 341 -4.70 -14.97 2.97
CA PRO A 341 -5.83 -15.79 3.40
C PRO A 341 -7.07 -15.01 3.88
N GLU A 342 -6.93 -13.71 4.15
CA GLU A 342 -8.07 -12.85 4.48
C GLU A 342 -8.76 -12.36 3.19
N VAL A 343 -8.00 -12.19 2.12
CA VAL A 343 -8.48 -11.71 0.81
C VAL A 343 -9.07 -12.87 0.00
N VAL A 344 -8.38 -14.00 -0.03
CA VAL A 344 -8.73 -15.17 -0.86
C VAL A 344 -9.11 -16.33 0.04
N ASP A 345 -10.21 -16.99 -0.28
CA ASP A 345 -10.63 -18.27 0.30
C ASP A 345 -11.00 -19.28 -0.81
N SER A 346 -11.34 -20.50 -0.42
CA SER A 346 -11.65 -21.60 -1.36
C SER A 346 -12.85 -21.33 -2.30
N SER A 347 -13.68 -20.33 -2.02
CA SER A 347 -14.80 -19.96 -2.90
C SER A 347 -14.35 -19.13 -4.10
N CYS A 348 -13.25 -18.37 -3.99
CA CYS A 348 -12.78 -17.42 -4.99
C CYS A 348 -11.37 -17.69 -5.53
N GLY A 349 -10.64 -18.65 -4.97
CA GLY A 349 -9.29 -18.97 -5.40
C GLY A 349 -8.69 -20.18 -4.71
N ILE A 350 -7.40 -20.40 -4.94
CA ILE A 350 -6.62 -21.49 -4.33
C ILE A 350 -5.51 -20.87 -3.48
N LEU A 351 -5.35 -21.37 -2.26
CA LEU A 351 -4.24 -21.05 -1.37
C LEU A 351 -3.19 -22.15 -1.48
N VAL A 352 -1.93 -21.77 -1.65
CA VAL A 352 -0.76 -22.66 -1.69
C VAL A 352 0.28 -22.26 -0.66
N GLU A 353 1.15 -23.17 -0.25
CA GLU A 353 2.25 -22.85 0.66
C GLU A 353 3.28 -21.89 0.04
N PRO A 354 3.72 -20.82 0.77
CA PRO A 354 4.79 -19.94 0.30
C PRO A 354 6.07 -20.70 0.00
N GLY A 355 6.67 -20.45 -1.17
CA GLY A 355 7.90 -21.10 -1.59
C GLY A 355 7.75 -22.50 -2.18
N ASN A 356 6.52 -23.00 -2.34
CA ASN A 356 6.25 -24.34 -2.87
C ASN A 356 5.88 -24.30 -4.35
N SER A 357 6.90 -24.26 -5.23
CA SER A 357 6.71 -24.22 -6.70
C SER A 357 5.97 -25.44 -7.25
N ARG A 358 6.10 -26.60 -6.61
CA ARG A 358 5.42 -27.84 -7.03
C ARG A 358 3.91 -27.72 -6.81
N GLU A 359 3.48 -27.36 -5.61
CA GLU A 359 2.07 -27.17 -5.29
C GLU A 359 1.45 -26.05 -6.15
N LEU A 360 2.21 -24.95 -6.37
CA LEU A 360 1.81 -23.86 -7.25
C LEU A 360 1.55 -24.38 -8.69
N ARG A 361 2.50 -25.14 -9.26
CA ARG A 361 2.35 -25.76 -10.58
C ARG A 361 1.13 -26.67 -10.66
N ASP A 362 0.97 -27.56 -9.68
CA ASP A 362 -0.12 -28.55 -9.69
C ASP A 362 -1.48 -27.85 -9.55
N SER A 363 -1.58 -26.78 -8.76
CA SER A 363 -2.75 -25.91 -8.63
C SER A 363 -3.07 -25.17 -9.94
N ILE A 364 -2.06 -24.65 -10.65
CA ILE A 364 -2.22 -24.01 -11.97
C ILE A 364 -2.80 -25.02 -12.96
N ILE A 365 -2.22 -26.20 -13.08
CA ILE A 365 -2.69 -27.25 -14.00
C ILE A 365 -4.15 -27.63 -13.68
N SER A 366 -4.46 -27.85 -12.42
CA SER A 366 -5.80 -28.22 -11.96
C SER A 366 -6.84 -27.17 -12.34
N LEU A 367 -6.54 -25.88 -12.08
CA LEU A 367 -7.48 -24.80 -12.33
C LEU A 367 -7.62 -24.47 -13.82
N LEU A 368 -6.55 -24.55 -14.63
CA LEU A 368 -6.60 -24.34 -16.07
C LEU A 368 -7.42 -25.42 -16.80
N LYS A 369 -7.49 -26.65 -16.24
CA LYS A 369 -8.30 -27.76 -16.81
C LYS A 369 -9.78 -27.70 -16.38
N ASN A 370 -10.20 -26.73 -15.56
CA ASN A 370 -11.55 -26.73 -15.00
C ASN A 370 -12.25 -25.37 -15.19
N ASP A 371 -12.81 -25.16 -16.38
CA ASP A 371 -13.50 -23.93 -16.77
C ASP A 371 -14.66 -23.60 -15.83
N ALA A 372 -15.43 -24.61 -15.42
CA ALA A 372 -16.55 -24.43 -14.50
C ALA A 372 -16.09 -23.93 -13.12
N ALA A 373 -14.95 -24.42 -12.63
CA ALA A 373 -14.36 -23.92 -11.40
C ALA A 373 -13.86 -22.48 -11.55
N ARG A 374 -13.18 -22.17 -12.68
CA ARG A 374 -12.72 -20.80 -12.94
C ARG A 374 -13.88 -19.80 -12.99
N ALA A 375 -14.94 -20.14 -13.73
CA ALA A 375 -16.13 -19.29 -13.82
C ALA A 375 -16.80 -19.05 -12.46
N ARG A 376 -16.99 -20.12 -11.67
CA ARG A 376 -17.56 -20.03 -10.32
C ARG A 376 -16.69 -19.20 -9.39
N MET A 377 -15.38 -19.46 -9.33
CA MET A 377 -14.44 -18.72 -8.51
C MET A 377 -14.36 -17.24 -8.90
N GLY A 378 -14.38 -16.94 -10.20
CA GLY A 378 -14.40 -15.56 -10.70
C GLY A 378 -15.63 -14.81 -10.22
N HIS A 379 -16.83 -15.40 -10.39
CA HIS A 379 -18.07 -14.78 -9.92
C HIS A 379 -18.10 -14.56 -8.39
N CYS A 380 -17.73 -15.59 -7.62
CA CYS A 380 -17.62 -15.46 -6.16
C CYS A 380 -16.58 -14.42 -5.74
N GLY A 381 -15.45 -14.37 -6.47
CA GLY A 381 -14.40 -13.39 -6.27
C GLY A 381 -14.89 -11.94 -6.46
N ARG A 382 -15.61 -11.67 -7.55
CA ARG A 382 -16.23 -10.36 -7.81
C ARG A 382 -17.16 -9.93 -6.67
N LYS A 383 -18.04 -10.83 -6.25
CA LYS A 383 -18.96 -10.57 -5.14
C LYS A 383 -18.19 -10.20 -3.87
N LYS A 384 -17.21 -11.02 -3.48
CA LYS A 384 -16.38 -10.77 -2.30
C LYS A 384 -15.60 -9.46 -2.38
N ALA A 385 -15.00 -9.16 -3.55
CA ALA A 385 -14.24 -7.93 -3.77
C ALA A 385 -15.11 -6.68 -3.59
N VAL A 386 -16.30 -6.66 -4.18
CA VAL A 386 -17.24 -5.53 -4.06
C VAL A 386 -17.74 -5.34 -2.62
N GLU A 387 -18.13 -6.44 -1.97
CA GLU A 387 -18.72 -6.41 -0.63
C GLU A 387 -17.72 -6.09 0.49
N ASN A 388 -16.42 -6.42 0.31
CA ASN A 388 -15.45 -6.30 1.40
C ASN A 388 -14.29 -5.35 1.09
N PHE A 389 -13.90 -5.17 -0.17
CA PHE A 389 -12.66 -4.47 -0.55
C PHE A 389 -12.90 -3.24 -1.42
N SER A 390 -14.14 -2.74 -1.52
CA SER A 390 -14.43 -1.49 -2.21
C SER A 390 -14.13 -0.27 -1.32
N TRP A 391 -13.78 0.86 -1.95
CA TRP A 391 -13.56 2.12 -1.22
C TRP A 391 -14.75 2.59 -0.39
N PRO A 392 -16.02 2.47 -0.86
CA PRO A 392 -17.18 2.77 -0.02
C PRO A 392 -17.21 1.96 1.28
N VAL A 393 -16.86 0.67 1.22
CA VAL A 393 -16.81 -0.21 2.41
C VAL A 393 -15.64 0.19 3.32
N ALA A 394 -14.47 0.44 2.77
CA ALA A 394 -13.32 0.91 3.54
C ALA A 394 -13.59 2.24 4.26
N ALA A 395 -14.23 3.19 3.58
CA ALA A 395 -14.61 4.48 4.18
C ALA A 395 -15.68 4.32 5.27
N LYS A 396 -16.70 3.48 5.06
CA LYS A 396 -17.72 3.18 6.07
C LYS A 396 -17.11 2.58 7.34
N ASN A 397 -16.20 1.62 7.18
CA ASN A 397 -15.50 0.99 8.31
C ASN A 397 -14.58 1.99 9.02
N THR A 398 -13.87 2.83 8.27
CA THR A 398 -13.04 3.92 8.84
C THR A 398 -13.89 4.92 9.61
N LEU A 399 -15.05 5.30 9.08
CA LEU A 399 -16.01 6.20 9.74
C LEU A 399 -16.51 5.61 11.06
N ALA A 400 -16.78 4.31 11.12
CA ALA A 400 -17.17 3.62 12.36
C ALA A 400 -16.06 3.69 13.42
N VAL A 401 -14.80 3.56 13.02
CA VAL A 401 -13.65 3.76 13.93
C VAL A 401 -13.60 5.19 14.44
N TYR A 402 -13.80 6.19 13.56
CA TYR A 402 -13.83 7.60 13.99
C TYR A 402 -14.91 7.86 15.04
N GLN A 403 -16.12 7.37 14.79
CA GLN A 403 -17.26 7.54 15.70
C GLN A 403 -16.97 6.91 17.08
N ASP A 404 -16.36 5.72 17.12
CA ASP A 404 -15.98 5.07 18.38
C ASP A 404 -14.92 5.89 19.13
N VAL A 405 -13.88 6.34 18.43
CA VAL A 405 -12.80 7.15 19.03
C VAL A 405 -13.33 8.46 19.59
N ILE A 406 -14.13 9.20 18.81
CA ILE A 406 -14.72 10.47 19.25
C ILE A 406 -15.60 10.26 20.47
N ARG A 407 -16.46 9.24 20.48
CA ARG A 407 -17.33 8.90 21.61
C ARG A 407 -16.55 8.61 22.88
N ARG A 408 -15.46 7.81 22.78
CA ARG A 408 -14.58 7.51 23.93
C ARG A 408 -13.85 8.75 24.44
N HIS A 409 -13.34 9.57 23.52
CA HIS A 409 -12.64 10.79 23.86
C HIS A 409 -13.54 11.79 24.60
N ARG A 410 -14.81 11.91 24.19
CA ARG A 410 -15.80 12.76 24.89
C ARG A 410 -16.16 12.25 26.30
N ARG A 411 -16.09 10.94 26.53
CA ARG A 411 -16.36 10.34 27.86
C ARG A 411 -15.17 10.44 28.83
N SER A 412 -13.97 10.67 28.30
CA SER A 412 -12.74 10.80 29.11
C SER A 412 -12.42 12.23 29.52
N LYS A 413 -13.16 13.21 28.99
CA LYS A 413 -13.15 14.63 29.40
C LYS A 413 -14.24 14.90 30.42
#